data_34631bfad881f00398d123c57244ef64
#
_entry.id   34631bfad881f00398d123c57244ef64
#
_cell.length_a   1.000
_cell.length_b   1.000
_cell.length_c   1.000
_cell.angle_alpha   90.00
_cell.angle_beta   90.00
_cell.angle_gamma   90.00
#
_symmetry.space_group_name_H-M   'P 1'
#
loop_
_entity.id
_entity.type
_entity.pdbx_description
1 polymer ?
#
loop_
_entity_poly.entity_id
_entity_poly.type
_entity_poly.pdbx_seq_one_letter_code
_entity_poly.pdbx_strand_id
1 'polypeptide(L)'
;MIPKYIDIHAHVNFKAFEEDHDAVVRRALDNDTWFFNVGTQVDTSRAAIKMANRYQEGVFAVVGLHPIHTDASYHDKQELGDEGNEFTSRGEVFNKEIYRELLKDPKVVAIGECGLDYYHIKGKSLK
;
A
#
# COMPACT_ATOMS: atom_id res chain seq x y z
N MET A 1 7.12 8.27 21.29
CA MET A 1 6.85 7.04 22.11
C MET A 1 7.60 5.87 21.49
N ILE A 2 8.09 4.90 22.27
CA ILE A 2 8.72 3.66 21.71
C ILE A 2 7.61 2.63 21.57
N PRO A 3 7.34 2.12 20.36
CA PRO A 3 6.29 1.13 20.16
C PRO A 3 6.68 -0.24 20.74
N LYS A 4 5.70 -1.02 21.16
CA LYS A 4 5.88 -2.41 21.56
C LYS A 4 5.91 -3.34 20.34
N TYR A 5 5.14 -2.99 19.32
CA TYR A 5 5.04 -3.73 18.06
C TYR A 5 5.18 -2.80 16.87
N ILE A 6 5.70 -3.34 15.76
CA ILE A 6 5.72 -2.65 14.48
C ILE A 6 5.16 -3.62 13.43
N ASP A 7 4.02 -3.26 12.84
CA ASP A 7 3.49 -3.92 11.66
C ASP A 7 4.11 -3.27 10.42
N ILE A 8 4.95 -3.99 9.72
CA ILE A 8 5.69 -3.45 8.57
C ILE A 8 4.93 -3.56 7.24
N HIS A 9 3.71 -4.12 7.24
CA HIS A 9 2.94 -4.32 6.00
C HIS A 9 1.44 -4.28 6.25
N ALA A 10 0.85 -3.10 6.17
CA ALA A 10 -0.59 -2.88 6.29
C ALA A 10 -1.12 -2.07 5.11
N HIS A 11 -2.42 -2.17 4.84
CA HIS A 11 -3.12 -1.45 3.77
C HIS A 11 -4.33 -0.67 4.28
N VAL A 12 -4.21 -0.03 5.44
CA VAL A 12 -5.28 0.80 6.03
C VAL A 12 -5.62 2.01 5.15
N ASN A 13 -4.71 2.39 4.24
CA ASN A 13 -4.89 3.41 3.22
C ASN A 13 -5.81 3.00 2.06
N PHE A 14 -6.25 1.74 2.00
CA PHE A 14 -7.11 1.24 0.92
C PHE A 14 -8.57 1.57 1.17
N LYS A 15 -9.35 1.58 0.08
CA LYS A 15 -10.77 1.91 0.10
C LYS A 15 -11.60 1.03 1.04
N ALA A 16 -11.17 -0.21 1.28
CA ALA A 16 -11.83 -1.11 2.23
C ALA A 16 -11.92 -0.55 3.66
N PHE A 17 -11.03 0.38 4.03
CA PHE A 17 -11.01 1.04 5.34
C PHE A 17 -11.50 2.49 5.31
N GLU A 18 -12.11 2.95 4.20
CA GLU A 18 -12.46 4.37 4.01
C GLU A 18 -13.39 4.89 5.11
N GLU A 19 -14.30 4.05 5.61
CA GLU A 19 -15.28 4.44 6.63
C GLU A 19 -14.73 4.46 8.06
N ASP A 20 -13.71 3.63 8.35
CA ASP A 20 -13.24 3.43 9.73
C ASP A 20 -11.73 3.54 9.92
N HIS A 21 -10.98 3.97 8.90
CA HIS A 21 -9.51 4.02 8.96
C HIS A 21 -8.96 4.78 10.17
N ASP A 22 -9.59 5.87 10.61
CA ASP A 22 -9.16 6.63 11.79
C ASP A 22 -9.33 5.79 13.09
N ALA A 23 -10.42 5.02 13.18
CA ALA A 23 -10.65 4.13 14.32
C ALA A 23 -9.62 2.98 14.35
N VAL A 24 -9.30 2.41 13.18
CA VAL A 24 -8.26 1.36 13.04
C VAL A 24 -6.90 1.90 13.45
N VAL A 25 -6.51 3.07 12.95
CA VAL A 25 -5.24 3.71 13.31
C VAL A 25 -5.15 4.00 14.81
N ARG A 26 -6.17 4.63 15.40
CA ARG A 26 -6.19 4.92 16.84
C ARG A 26 -6.06 3.65 17.67
N ARG A 27 -6.81 2.61 17.32
CA ARG A 27 -6.72 1.31 18.02
C ARG A 27 -5.32 0.70 17.96
N ALA A 28 -4.62 0.81 16.82
CA ALA A 28 -3.23 0.36 16.71
C ALA A 28 -2.31 1.17 17.61
N LEU A 29 -2.38 2.49 17.55
CA LEU A 29 -1.54 3.38 18.34
C LEU A 29 -1.80 3.24 19.85
N ASP A 30 -3.06 3.11 20.28
CA ASP A 30 -3.46 2.89 21.68
C ASP A 30 -2.96 1.55 22.24
N ASN A 31 -2.61 0.61 21.35
CA ASN A 31 -1.99 -0.68 21.71
C ASN A 31 -0.48 -0.71 21.42
N ASP A 32 0.18 0.44 21.47
CA ASP A 32 1.63 0.58 21.26
C ASP A 32 2.12 -0.04 19.95
N THR A 33 1.28 -0.09 18.93
CA THR A 33 1.59 -0.66 17.61
C THR A 33 1.78 0.45 16.59
N TRP A 34 2.99 0.58 16.08
CA TRP A 34 3.28 1.39 14.90
C TRP A 34 3.09 0.56 13.63
N PHE A 35 2.77 1.19 12.52
CA PHE A 35 2.61 0.44 11.28
C PHE A 35 2.97 1.24 10.03
N PHE A 36 3.27 0.50 8.97
CA PHE A 36 3.61 1.01 7.67
C PHE A 36 2.45 0.72 6.71
N ASN A 37 1.84 1.78 6.18
CA ASN A 37 0.89 1.66 5.08
C ASN A 37 1.65 1.49 3.78
N VAL A 38 1.39 0.37 3.09
CA VAL A 38 2.09 0.02 1.85
C VAL A 38 1.23 0.41 0.64
N GLY A 39 1.81 1.21 -0.24
CA GLY A 39 1.24 1.51 -1.54
C GLY A 39 1.61 0.43 -2.56
N THR A 40 0.75 0.23 -3.55
CA THR A 40 0.92 -0.77 -4.62
C THR A 40 1.06 -0.14 -6.00
N GLN A 41 0.77 1.15 -6.10
CA GLN A 41 0.88 2.00 -7.30
C GLN A 41 0.91 3.47 -6.86
N VAL A 42 1.02 4.41 -7.80
CA VAL A 42 1.16 5.85 -7.48
C VAL A 42 0.02 6.36 -6.59
N ASP A 43 -1.23 6.03 -6.91
CA ASP A 43 -2.38 6.55 -6.18
C ASP A 43 -2.45 6.02 -4.75
N THR A 44 -2.24 4.72 -4.55
CA THR A 44 -2.22 4.11 -3.22
C THR A 44 -1.00 4.51 -2.41
N SER A 45 0.15 4.75 -3.06
CA SER A 45 1.35 5.31 -2.43
C SER A 45 1.11 6.74 -1.93
N ARG A 46 0.45 7.59 -2.72
CA ARG A 46 0.02 8.93 -2.29
C ARG A 46 -0.99 8.87 -1.13
N ALA A 47 -1.93 7.93 -1.17
CA ALA A 47 -2.89 7.74 -0.09
C ALA A 47 -2.18 7.31 1.21
N ALA A 48 -1.20 6.42 1.14
CA ALA A 48 -0.38 6.01 2.29
C ALA A 48 0.36 7.21 2.91
N ILE A 49 1.00 8.04 2.09
CA ILE A 49 1.69 9.27 2.54
C ILE A 49 0.68 10.23 3.18
N LYS A 50 -0.44 10.49 2.52
CA LYS A 50 -1.48 11.39 3.03
C LYS A 50 -2.01 10.92 4.39
N MET A 51 -2.21 9.63 4.57
CA MET A 51 -2.63 9.07 5.85
C MET A 51 -1.53 9.23 6.91
N ALA A 52 -0.29 8.85 6.60
CA ALA A 52 0.82 8.96 7.54
C ALA A 52 1.01 10.40 8.06
N ASN A 53 0.85 11.39 7.20
CA ASN A 53 0.97 12.80 7.55
C ASN A 53 -0.16 13.36 8.45
N ARG A 54 -1.26 12.60 8.66
CA ARG A 54 -2.31 12.98 9.63
C ARG A 54 -1.90 12.70 11.07
N TYR A 55 -0.90 11.87 11.29
CA TYR A 55 -0.47 11.41 12.60
C TYR A 55 0.97 11.87 12.88
N GLN A 56 1.20 12.40 14.06
CA GLN A 56 2.52 12.92 14.45
C GLN A 56 3.58 11.80 14.45
N GLU A 57 3.23 10.64 15.02
CA GLU A 57 4.09 9.47 15.09
C GLU A 57 3.34 8.17 14.86
N GLY A 58 4.04 7.07 14.67
CA GLY A 58 3.50 5.72 14.65
C GLY A 58 2.88 5.27 13.34
N VAL A 59 2.66 6.16 12.36
CA VAL A 59 2.14 5.83 11.04
C VAL A 59 3.13 6.29 9.98
N PHE A 60 3.54 5.37 9.12
CA PHE A 60 4.52 5.59 8.06
C PHE A 60 4.00 5.09 6.72
N ALA A 61 4.67 5.44 5.64
CA ALA A 61 4.34 5.03 4.29
C ALA A 61 5.48 4.24 3.64
N VAL A 62 5.10 3.26 2.83
CA VAL A 62 5.96 2.56 1.89
C VAL A 62 5.41 2.80 0.51
N VAL A 63 6.26 3.15 -0.44
CA VAL A 63 5.84 3.53 -1.80
C VAL A 63 6.48 2.65 -2.85
N GLY A 64 5.70 2.21 -3.84
CA GLY A 64 6.18 1.34 -4.89
C GLY A 64 5.10 0.97 -5.89
N LEU A 65 5.54 0.24 -6.93
CA LEU A 65 4.67 -0.37 -7.92
C LEU A 65 4.72 -1.88 -7.77
N HIS A 66 3.61 -2.46 -7.29
CA HIS A 66 3.46 -3.91 -7.20
C HIS A 66 3.41 -4.52 -8.59
N PRO A 67 4.08 -5.67 -8.83
CA PRO A 67 4.16 -6.28 -10.16
C PRO A 67 2.80 -6.61 -10.78
N ILE A 68 1.77 -6.89 -9.97
CA ILE A 68 0.41 -7.14 -10.46
C ILE A 68 -0.20 -5.93 -11.18
N HIS A 69 0.23 -4.71 -10.83
CA HIS A 69 -0.29 -3.46 -11.41
C HIS A 69 0.50 -2.97 -12.62
N THR A 70 1.49 -3.71 -13.09
CA THR A 70 2.23 -3.37 -14.32
C THR A 70 1.42 -3.66 -15.58
N ASP A 71 0.44 -4.55 -15.49
CA ASP A 71 -0.53 -4.87 -16.55
C ASP A 71 -1.96 -4.54 -16.09
N ALA A 72 -2.85 -4.27 -17.04
CA ALA A 72 -4.27 -4.23 -16.75
C ALA A 72 -4.75 -5.66 -16.48
N SER A 73 -5.10 -5.97 -15.25
CA SER A 73 -5.55 -7.28 -14.82
C SER A 73 -6.81 -7.19 -13.98
N TYR A 74 -7.65 -8.22 -14.10
CA TYR A 74 -8.86 -8.35 -13.32
C TYR A 74 -8.54 -9.03 -11.99
N HIS A 75 -9.04 -8.45 -10.90
CA HIS A 75 -8.91 -8.97 -9.54
C HIS A 75 -10.29 -9.38 -9.04
N ASP A 76 -10.44 -10.64 -8.71
CA ASP A 76 -11.70 -11.20 -8.22
C ASP A 76 -11.77 -11.21 -6.67
N LYS A 77 -12.93 -11.60 -6.17
CA LYS A 77 -13.15 -11.70 -4.72
C LYS A 77 -12.27 -12.74 -4.03
N GLN A 78 -11.78 -13.75 -4.75
CA GLN A 78 -10.89 -14.76 -4.18
C GLN A 78 -9.51 -14.18 -3.83
N GLU A 79 -9.06 -13.18 -4.61
CA GLU A 79 -7.81 -12.48 -4.35
C GLU A 79 -7.96 -11.41 -3.25
N LEU A 80 -9.14 -10.78 -3.17
CA LEU A 80 -9.39 -9.63 -2.30
C LEU A 80 -10.04 -10.02 -0.95
N GLY A 81 -10.46 -11.28 -0.80
CA GLY A 81 -11.28 -11.76 0.31
C GLY A 81 -12.77 -11.50 0.08
N ASP A 82 -13.62 -12.07 0.95
CA ASP A 82 -15.08 -12.06 0.79
C ASP A 82 -15.70 -10.65 0.78
N GLU A 83 -15.03 -9.67 1.38
CA GLU A 83 -15.47 -8.28 1.44
C GLU A 83 -14.86 -7.40 0.33
N GLY A 84 -13.93 -7.94 -0.46
CA GLY A 84 -13.30 -7.22 -1.57
C GLY A 84 -14.22 -7.05 -2.77
N ASN A 85 -14.26 -5.85 -3.35
CA ASN A 85 -14.95 -5.62 -4.60
C ASN A 85 -14.04 -5.98 -5.78
N GLU A 86 -14.59 -6.72 -6.73
CA GLU A 86 -13.90 -7.00 -8.01
C GLU A 86 -13.51 -5.71 -8.71
N PHE A 87 -12.28 -5.63 -9.21
CA PHE A 87 -11.81 -4.51 -10.00
C PHE A 87 -10.79 -4.94 -11.06
N THR A 88 -10.64 -4.11 -12.08
CA THR A 88 -9.58 -4.27 -13.08
C THR A 88 -8.53 -3.19 -12.85
N SER A 89 -7.29 -3.59 -12.62
CA SER A 89 -6.18 -2.64 -12.55
C SER A 89 -5.96 -2.02 -13.92
N ARG A 90 -5.67 -0.71 -13.95
CA ARG A 90 -5.47 0.02 -15.21
C ARG A 90 -4.13 -0.29 -15.89
N GLY A 91 -3.24 -0.97 -15.18
CA GLY A 91 -1.84 -1.06 -15.56
C GLY A 91 -1.11 0.27 -15.34
N GLU A 92 0.03 0.24 -14.72
CA GLU A 92 0.86 1.42 -14.48
C GLU A 92 2.24 1.18 -15.09
N VAL A 93 2.72 2.15 -15.86
CA VAL A 93 4.11 2.18 -16.31
C VAL A 93 4.93 2.87 -15.22
N PHE A 94 5.95 2.19 -14.71
CA PHE A 94 6.82 2.75 -13.67
C PHE A 94 7.46 4.06 -14.13
N ASN A 95 7.22 5.12 -13.38
CA ASN A 95 7.82 6.43 -13.60
C ASN A 95 8.74 6.79 -12.43
N LYS A 96 10.05 6.64 -12.65
CA LYS A 96 11.07 6.87 -11.63
C LYS A 96 10.99 8.26 -10.99
N GLU A 97 10.67 9.30 -11.77
CA GLU A 97 10.64 10.68 -11.26
C GLU A 97 9.45 10.88 -10.30
N ILE A 98 8.30 10.29 -10.58
CA ILE A 98 7.14 10.33 -9.66
C ILE A 98 7.51 9.68 -8.32
N TYR A 99 8.07 8.46 -8.34
CA TYR A 99 8.44 7.77 -7.11
C TYR A 99 9.58 8.48 -6.37
N ARG A 100 10.52 9.09 -7.09
CA ARG A 100 11.58 9.92 -6.47
C ARG A 100 11.00 11.12 -5.71
N GLU A 101 9.94 11.76 -6.23
CA GLU A 101 9.25 12.85 -5.52
C GLU A 101 8.53 12.33 -4.29
N LEU A 102 7.84 11.19 -4.37
CA LEU A 102 7.18 10.57 -3.21
C LEU A 102 8.16 10.23 -2.09
N LEU A 103 9.37 9.79 -2.43
CA LEU A 103 10.44 9.45 -1.48
C LEU A 103 11.01 10.65 -0.72
N LYS A 104 10.67 11.88 -1.09
CA LYS A 104 11.10 13.08 -0.34
C LYS A 104 10.29 13.33 0.92
N ASP A 105 9.10 12.73 1.03
CA ASP A 105 8.27 12.89 2.22
C ASP A 105 8.91 12.15 3.41
N PRO A 106 9.09 12.82 4.57
CA PRO A 106 9.76 12.22 5.74
C PRO A 106 8.99 11.06 6.36
N LYS A 107 7.72 10.88 6.03
CA LYS A 107 6.92 9.73 6.45
C LYS A 107 7.15 8.48 5.59
N VAL A 108 7.84 8.62 4.46
CA VAL A 108 8.19 7.48 3.61
C VAL A 108 9.47 6.83 4.12
N VAL A 109 9.36 5.60 4.55
CA VAL A 109 10.46 4.86 5.22
C VAL A 109 11.04 3.72 4.39
N ALA A 110 10.36 3.30 3.32
CA ALA A 110 10.82 2.21 2.46
C ALA A 110 10.24 2.28 1.05
N ILE A 111 10.82 1.49 0.14
CA ILE A 111 10.31 1.23 -1.20
C ILE A 111 9.69 -0.15 -1.21
N GLY A 112 8.45 -0.26 -1.67
CA GLY A 112 7.63 -1.48 -1.78
C GLY A 112 6.19 -1.11 -2.19
N GLU A 113 5.40 -2.03 -2.63
CA GLU A 113 5.79 -3.37 -2.98
C GLU A 113 6.52 -3.36 -4.33
N CYS A 114 7.46 -4.26 -4.50
CA CYS A 114 8.21 -4.39 -5.74
C CYS A 114 8.68 -5.84 -5.91
N GLY A 115 8.98 -6.25 -7.14
CA GLY A 115 9.49 -7.58 -7.42
C GLY A 115 8.81 -8.24 -8.62
N LEU A 116 8.85 -9.57 -8.65
CA LEU A 116 8.25 -10.38 -9.70
C LEU A 116 7.07 -11.17 -9.12
N ASP A 117 5.95 -11.14 -9.82
CA ASP A 117 4.77 -11.93 -9.47
C ASP A 117 4.65 -13.13 -10.40
N TYR A 118 4.87 -14.32 -9.85
CA TYR A 118 4.73 -15.59 -10.59
C TYR A 118 3.34 -16.23 -10.42
N TYR A 119 2.54 -15.75 -9.49
CA TYR A 119 1.21 -16.32 -9.21
C TYR A 119 0.19 -15.93 -10.27
N HIS A 120 0.20 -14.67 -10.70
CA HIS A 120 -0.78 -14.10 -11.63
C HIS A 120 -0.40 -14.25 -13.11
N ILE A 121 0.78 -14.77 -13.42
CA ILE A 121 1.24 -14.98 -14.80
C ILE A 121 0.66 -16.28 -15.36
N LYS A 122 -0.64 -16.36 -15.57
CA LYS A 122 -1.24 -17.48 -16.32
C LYS A 122 -1.05 -17.24 -17.81
N GLY A 123 -0.12 -17.98 -18.45
CA GLY A 123 0.04 -18.04 -19.89
C GLY A 123 0.82 -16.90 -20.55
N LYS A 124 1.51 -16.05 -19.78
CA LYS A 124 2.42 -15.03 -20.34
C LYS A 124 3.87 -15.45 -20.10
N SER A 125 4.68 -15.49 -21.15
CA SER A 125 6.14 -15.63 -20.98
C SER A 125 6.68 -14.36 -20.31
N LEU A 126 7.54 -14.52 -19.33
CA LEU A 126 8.37 -13.42 -18.83
C LEU A 126 9.17 -12.85 -20.01
N LYS A 127 8.84 -11.66 -20.43
CA LYS A 127 9.64 -10.91 -21.40
C LYS A 127 10.53 -9.93 -20.67
#